data_a81c6a2ad9ad73c14c01252651a6792f
#
_entry.id   a81c6a2ad9ad73c14c01252651a6792f
#
_cell.length_a   1.000
_cell.length_b   1.000
_cell.length_c   1.000
_cell.angle_alpha   90.00
_cell.angle_beta   90.00
_cell.angle_gamma   90.00
#
_symmetry.space_group_name_H-M   'P 1'
#
loop_
_entity.id
_entity.type
_entity.pdbx_description
1 polymer ?
#
loop_
_entity_poly.entity_id
_entity_poly.type
_entity_poly.pdbx_seq_one_letter_code
_entity_poly.pdbx_strand_id
1 'polypeptide(L)'
;LVTASLPAKGSLYLESSAENESLDKKAKKEHFVLRDENTLETPWYIVSWNELGELTSLYDKEAKREVLEAGTVGNEIVVYEDIPKDYDAWNVESYYSRKHWKMSAKKPCMMTETGEICAVLHTELSYESSSIEQDIVFFAHTRRFDFKTKIDWKEEQQLVKAEFHLDVMTRTAACEIPYGVMERPTHRNTSWQRAQFEMCAHRFVDLSEPGFGVALLNDGRYGHSIEDSTIGLTLLTSGIFPFPDADKGLHELTYALMPHMGDWREANVVQEAG
;
A
#
# COMPACT_ATOMS: atom_id res chain seq x y z
N LEU A 1 -11.16 19.48 4.64
CA LEU A 1 -10.32 18.68 5.56
C LEU A 1 -9.78 19.59 6.66
N VAL A 2 -9.78 19.11 7.91
CA VAL A 2 -9.25 19.82 9.06
C VAL A 2 -8.28 18.89 9.78
N THR A 3 -7.09 19.38 10.10
CA THR A 3 -6.16 18.65 10.97
C THR A 3 -6.37 19.08 12.41
N ALA A 4 -6.50 18.12 13.31
CA ALA A 4 -6.64 18.36 14.74
C ALA A 4 -5.80 17.36 15.53
N SER A 5 -5.15 17.80 16.59
CA SER A 5 -4.46 16.91 17.52
C SER A 5 -5.43 16.44 18.59
N LEU A 6 -5.64 15.12 18.66
CA LEU A 6 -6.48 14.51 19.69
C LEU A 6 -5.59 13.93 20.79
N PRO A 7 -5.91 14.14 22.07
CA PRO A 7 -5.24 13.45 23.16
C PRO A 7 -5.61 11.96 23.15
N ALA A 8 -4.70 11.11 23.60
CA ALA A 8 -4.97 9.69 23.75
C ALA A 8 -6.24 9.45 24.57
N LYS A 9 -7.22 8.72 24.03
CA LYS A 9 -8.54 8.46 24.63
C LYS A 9 -9.36 9.73 24.93
N GLY A 10 -9.07 10.82 24.22
CA GLY A 10 -9.82 12.08 24.33
C GLY A 10 -10.80 12.28 23.18
N SER A 11 -11.61 13.33 23.29
CA SER A 11 -12.49 13.82 22.25
C SER A 11 -12.26 15.32 22.03
N LEU A 12 -12.43 15.77 20.80
CA LEU A 12 -12.37 17.16 20.40
C LEU A 12 -13.69 17.56 19.76
N TYR A 13 -14.30 18.64 20.21
CA TYR A 13 -15.47 19.24 19.58
C TYR A 13 -15.00 20.31 18.61
N LEU A 14 -15.41 20.20 17.35
CA LEU A 14 -15.17 21.20 16.32
C LEU A 14 -16.50 21.95 16.08
N GLU A 15 -16.51 23.25 16.28
CA GLU A 15 -17.64 24.12 15.94
C GLU A 15 -17.33 24.87 14.66
N SER A 16 -18.24 24.83 13.69
CA SER A 16 -18.15 25.68 12.52
C SER A 16 -18.81 27.02 12.82
N SER A 17 -18.04 28.11 12.94
CA SER A 17 -18.61 29.45 13.01
C SER A 17 -18.81 30.02 11.61
N ALA A 18 -19.98 30.65 11.38
CA ALA A 18 -20.29 31.35 10.15
C ALA A 18 -19.71 32.77 10.08
N GLU A 19 -18.96 33.18 11.07
CA GLU A 19 -18.29 34.49 11.10
C GLU A 19 -17.04 34.43 10.25
N ASN A 20 -17.06 35.15 9.13
CA ASN A 20 -15.90 35.51 8.31
C ASN A 20 -14.95 36.42 9.10
N GLU A 21 -14.27 35.91 10.09
CA GLU A 21 -13.02 36.54 10.48
C GLU A 21 -12.06 36.44 9.32
N SER A 22 -11.57 37.61 8.89
CA SER A 22 -10.52 37.73 7.89
C SER A 22 -9.32 36.92 8.37
N LEU A 23 -9.25 35.66 7.95
CA LEU A 23 -8.03 34.86 8.10
C LEU A 23 -6.92 35.68 7.48
N ASP A 24 -6.01 36.17 8.32
CA ASP A 24 -4.75 36.74 7.88
C ASP A 24 -4.22 35.85 6.75
N LYS A 25 -4.04 36.44 5.58
CA LYS A 25 -3.41 35.80 4.42
C LYS A 25 -1.94 35.53 4.76
N LYS A 26 -1.67 34.63 5.70
CA LYS A 26 -0.39 33.95 5.76
C LYS A 26 -0.21 33.30 4.40
N ALA A 27 0.88 33.61 3.75
CA ALA A 27 1.20 33.02 2.45
C ALA A 27 0.95 31.51 2.54
N LYS A 28 0.00 30.99 1.74
CA LYS A 28 -0.31 29.57 1.68
C LYS A 28 1.00 28.83 1.39
N LYS A 29 1.44 28.01 2.31
CA LYS A 29 2.61 27.18 2.09
C LYS A 29 2.18 26.06 1.14
N GLU A 30 2.64 26.12 -0.10
CA GLU A 30 2.42 25.02 -1.02
C GLU A 30 3.19 23.80 -0.52
N HIS A 31 2.45 22.79 -0.04
CA HIS A 31 3.02 21.54 0.43
C HIS A 31 3.20 20.52 -0.68
N PHE A 32 2.47 20.68 -1.77
CA PHE A 32 2.46 19.78 -2.91
C PHE A 32 2.71 20.56 -4.19
N VAL A 33 3.76 20.19 -4.90
CA VAL A 33 4.18 20.86 -6.15
C VAL A 33 4.27 19.82 -7.25
N LEU A 34 3.43 19.94 -8.26
CA LEU A 34 3.54 19.14 -9.48
C LEU A 34 4.73 19.64 -10.28
N ARG A 35 5.80 18.86 -10.40
CA ARG A 35 7.03 19.22 -11.12
C ARG A 35 6.90 19.05 -12.63
N ASP A 36 6.15 18.00 -13.02
CA ASP A 36 5.78 17.69 -14.39
C ASP A 36 4.47 16.88 -14.40
N GLU A 37 4.07 16.31 -15.53
CA GLU A 37 2.81 15.56 -15.67
C GLU A 37 2.71 14.34 -14.77
N ASN A 38 3.86 13.73 -14.39
CA ASN A 38 3.94 12.46 -13.68
C ASN A 38 4.82 12.51 -12.43
N THR A 39 5.14 13.73 -11.93
CA THR A 39 6.04 13.87 -10.77
C THR A 39 5.49 14.90 -9.79
N LEU A 40 5.24 14.47 -8.57
CA LEU A 40 4.78 15.28 -7.45
C LEU A 40 5.89 15.43 -6.40
N GLU A 41 6.15 16.65 -5.98
CA GLU A 41 6.89 16.92 -4.75
C GLU A 41 5.93 17.12 -3.59
N THR A 42 6.13 16.34 -2.53
CA THR A 42 5.41 16.43 -1.25
C THR A 42 6.36 16.96 -0.16
N PRO A 43 5.91 17.25 1.06
CA PRO A 43 6.81 17.56 2.18
C PRO A 43 7.88 16.48 2.43
N TRP A 44 7.56 15.19 2.14
CA TRP A 44 8.37 14.04 2.49
C TRP A 44 9.09 13.42 1.30
N TYR A 45 8.46 13.41 0.12
CA TYR A 45 8.90 12.66 -1.05
C TYR A 45 8.96 13.50 -2.32
N ILE A 46 9.76 13.02 -3.27
CA ILE A 46 9.56 13.29 -4.69
C ILE A 46 9.11 11.96 -5.27
N VAL A 47 7.88 11.91 -5.80
CA VAL A 47 7.24 10.69 -6.29
C VAL A 47 6.91 10.82 -7.77
N SER A 48 7.24 9.79 -8.55
CA SER A 48 6.88 9.71 -9.97
C SER A 48 6.09 8.43 -10.22
N TRP A 49 5.22 8.45 -11.22
CA TRP A 49 4.35 7.34 -11.57
C TRP A 49 4.21 7.15 -13.08
N ASN A 50 3.72 5.98 -13.50
CA ASN A 50 3.38 5.67 -14.88
C ASN A 50 1.86 5.76 -15.14
N GLU A 51 1.43 5.41 -16.34
CA GLU A 51 0.02 5.45 -16.77
C GLU A 51 -0.92 4.55 -15.94
N LEU A 52 -0.38 3.51 -15.28
CA LEU A 52 -1.11 2.59 -14.42
C LEU A 52 -1.24 3.11 -12.97
N GLY A 53 -0.60 4.22 -12.61
CA GLY A 53 -0.49 4.69 -11.23
C GLY A 53 0.54 3.90 -10.40
N GLU A 54 1.35 3.06 -11.05
CA GLU A 54 2.49 2.42 -10.40
C GLU A 54 3.58 3.45 -10.12
N LEU A 55 4.14 3.44 -8.93
CA LEU A 55 5.20 4.35 -8.53
C LEU A 55 6.51 3.92 -9.18
N THR A 56 7.04 4.73 -10.08
CA THR A 56 8.31 4.47 -10.79
C THR A 56 9.53 5.03 -10.05
N SER A 57 9.31 5.97 -9.14
CA SER A 57 10.30 6.51 -8.21
C SER A 57 9.60 7.02 -6.96
N LEU A 58 10.20 6.79 -5.81
CA LEU A 58 9.78 7.32 -4.52
C LEU A 58 11.03 7.76 -3.75
N TYR A 59 11.51 8.98 -4.03
CA TYR A 59 12.68 9.51 -3.36
C TYR A 59 12.32 10.13 -2.01
N ASP A 60 12.88 9.57 -0.95
CA ASP A 60 12.73 10.08 0.43
C ASP A 60 13.67 11.28 0.66
N LYS A 61 13.09 12.43 0.96
CA LYS A 61 13.84 13.71 1.11
C LYS A 61 14.63 13.78 2.42
N GLU A 62 14.18 13.07 3.47
CA GLU A 62 14.85 13.04 4.77
C GLU A 62 15.97 11.99 4.75
N ALA A 63 15.67 10.77 4.33
CA ALA A 63 16.65 9.70 4.19
C ALA A 63 17.63 9.95 3.02
N LYS A 64 17.28 10.83 2.08
CA LYS A 64 18.05 11.19 0.87
C LYS A 64 18.39 9.96 0.01
N ARG A 65 17.40 9.09 -0.18
CA ARG A 65 17.56 7.87 -0.95
C ARG A 65 16.28 7.52 -1.72
N GLU A 66 16.44 6.66 -2.72
CA GLU A 66 15.31 5.99 -3.36
C GLU A 66 14.77 4.92 -2.42
N VAL A 67 13.43 4.77 -2.40
CA VAL A 67 12.71 3.77 -1.60
C VAL A 67 12.48 2.49 -2.40
N LEU A 68 12.33 2.62 -3.72
CA LEU A 68 12.08 1.51 -4.63
C LEU A 68 13.39 0.96 -5.19
N GLU A 69 13.44 -0.33 -5.43
CA GLU A 69 14.56 -0.97 -6.11
C GLU A 69 14.69 -0.45 -7.55
N ALA A 70 15.91 -0.19 -7.98
CA ALA A 70 16.18 0.42 -9.28
C ALA A 70 15.64 -0.43 -10.45
N GLY A 71 14.85 0.19 -11.31
CA GLY A 71 14.24 -0.45 -12.48
C GLY A 71 12.97 -1.26 -12.18
N THR A 72 12.46 -1.17 -10.96
CA THR A 72 11.19 -1.77 -10.54
C THR A 72 10.12 -0.70 -10.30
N VAL A 73 8.95 -1.12 -9.84
CA VAL A 73 7.85 -0.22 -9.47
C VAL A 73 7.29 -0.57 -8.10
N GLY A 74 6.60 0.39 -7.49
CA GLY A 74 5.79 0.15 -6.29
C GLY A 74 4.31 0.26 -6.61
N ASN A 75 3.48 -0.41 -5.84
CA ASN A 75 2.03 -0.50 -6.07
C ASN A 75 1.70 -1.16 -7.42
N GLU A 76 2.44 -2.20 -7.78
CA GLU A 76 2.11 -3.01 -8.95
C GLU A 76 0.92 -3.91 -8.63
N ILE A 77 -0.20 -3.72 -9.33
CA ILE A 77 -1.38 -4.59 -9.17
C ILE A 77 -1.25 -5.76 -10.13
N VAL A 78 -1.02 -6.94 -9.56
CA VAL A 78 -0.79 -8.18 -10.30
C VAL A 78 -1.94 -9.15 -10.06
N VAL A 79 -2.42 -9.77 -11.13
CA VAL A 79 -3.44 -10.82 -11.10
C VAL A 79 -2.76 -12.16 -11.36
N TYR A 80 -2.85 -13.08 -10.41
CA TYR A 80 -2.28 -14.41 -10.50
C TYR A 80 -3.35 -15.46 -10.76
N GLU A 81 -3.03 -16.52 -11.51
CA GLU A 81 -3.88 -17.70 -11.59
C GLU A 81 -3.82 -18.46 -10.26
N ASP A 82 -4.96 -18.63 -9.62
CA ASP A 82 -5.07 -19.34 -8.34
C ASP A 82 -5.97 -20.57 -8.48
N ILE A 83 -5.35 -21.68 -8.93
CA ILE A 83 -6.01 -22.97 -9.11
C ILE A 83 -5.28 -23.98 -8.22
N PRO A 84 -5.62 -24.04 -6.92
CA PRO A 84 -5.04 -25.02 -6.02
C PRO A 84 -5.50 -26.42 -6.39
N LYS A 85 -4.70 -27.43 -6.03
CA LYS A 85 -5.02 -28.83 -6.29
C LYS A 85 -6.27 -29.29 -5.55
N ASP A 86 -6.39 -28.86 -4.30
CA ASP A 86 -7.49 -29.21 -3.41
C ASP A 86 -7.81 -27.99 -2.52
N TYR A 87 -9.08 -27.89 -2.05
CA TYR A 87 -9.51 -26.91 -1.05
C TYR A 87 -9.35 -25.44 -1.49
N ASP A 88 -9.99 -25.12 -2.57
CA ASP A 88 -9.93 -23.83 -3.27
C ASP A 88 -10.04 -22.59 -2.34
N ALA A 89 -10.93 -22.63 -1.34
CA ALA A 89 -11.11 -21.53 -0.40
C ALA A 89 -10.04 -21.45 0.72
N TRP A 90 -9.19 -22.48 0.87
CA TRP A 90 -8.25 -22.56 2.00
C TRP A 90 -6.79 -22.67 1.60
N ASN A 91 -6.51 -23.13 0.39
CA ASN A 91 -5.15 -23.37 -0.06
C ASN A 91 -4.72 -22.33 -1.11
N VAL A 92 -3.47 -21.92 -1.00
CA VAL A 92 -2.71 -21.26 -2.08
C VAL A 92 -1.51 -22.14 -2.36
N GLU A 93 -1.29 -22.49 -3.61
CA GLU A 93 -0.19 -23.36 -4.01
C GLU A 93 1.03 -22.55 -4.45
N SER A 94 2.24 -22.98 -4.10
CA SER A 94 3.48 -22.26 -4.36
C SER A 94 3.76 -21.98 -5.86
N TYR A 95 3.04 -22.63 -6.76
CA TYR A 95 3.17 -22.40 -8.19
C TYR A 95 2.27 -21.29 -8.74
N TYR A 96 1.41 -20.66 -7.93
CA TYR A 96 0.54 -19.57 -8.38
C TYR A 96 1.32 -18.45 -9.05
N SER A 97 2.52 -18.13 -8.55
CA SER A 97 3.37 -17.06 -9.07
C SER A 97 3.90 -17.29 -10.49
N ARG A 98 3.74 -18.52 -11.03
CA ARG A 98 4.25 -18.86 -12.38
C ARG A 98 3.43 -18.28 -13.53
N LYS A 99 2.18 -17.92 -13.26
CA LYS A 99 1.27 -17.40 -14.27
C LYS A 99 0.52 -16.21 -13.73
N HIS A 100 0.79 -15.07 -14.33
CA HIS A 100 0.22 -13.80 -13.89
C HIS A 100 0.01 -12.84 -15.05
N TRP A 101 -0.80 -11.84 -14.79
CA TRP A 101 -1.13 -10.76 -15.72
C TRP A 101 -1.07 -9.42 -15.00
N LYS A 102 -0.75 -8.38 -15.76
CA LYS A 102 -0.87 -7.00 -15.32
C LYS A 102 -2.24 -6.47 -15.67
N MET A 103 -2.73 -5.53 -14.90
CA MET A 103 -3.90 -4.77 -15.24
C MET A 103 -3.59 -3.76 -16.36
N SER A 104 -4.62 -3.29 -17.05
CA SER A 104 -4.52 -2.26 -18.07
C SER A 104 -5.14 -0.96 -17.59
N ALA A 105 -4.55 0.18 -17.95
CA ALA A 105 -5.15 1.48 -17.67
C ALA A 105 -6.47 1.62 -18.46
N LYS A 106 -7.54 1.94 -17.74
CA LYS A 106 -8.85 2.27 -18.34
C LYS A 106 -8.88 3.73 -18.77
N LYS A 107 -8.21 4.59 -17.99
CA LYS A 107 -7.96 5.99 -18.27
C LYS A 107 -6.54 6.35 -17.79
N PRO A 108 -5.93 7.41 -18.35
CA PRO A 108 -4.68 7.92 -17.84
C PRO A 108 -4.81 8.30 -16.36
N CYS A 109 -3.80 7.93 -15.58
CA CYS A 109 -3.67 8.32 -14.19
C CYS A 109 -3.54 9.85 -14.08
N MET A 110 -4.22 10.49 -13.13
CA MET A 110 -4.27 11.94 -13.03
C MET A 110 -4.36 12.47 -11.60
N MET A 111 -3.74 13.61 -11.35
CA MET A 111 -3.95 14.35 -10.10
C MET A 111 -5.36 14.93 -10.06
N THR A 112 -6.14 14.60 -9.04
CA THR A 112 -7.51 15.08 -8.85
C THR A 112 -7.62 16.16 -7.77
N GLU A 113 -6.67 16.18 -6.83
CA GLU A 113 -6.63 17.17 -5.75
C GLU A 113 -5.18 17.53 -5.42
N THR A 114 -4.92 18.83 -5.23
CA THR A 114 -3.70 19.39 -4.64
C THR A 114 -4.10 20.46 -3.63
N GLY A 115 -4.26 20.05 -2.37
CA GLY A 115 -4.67 20.94 -1.28
C GLY A 115 -3.54 21.30 -0.33
N GLU A 116 -3.86 21.96 0.79
CA GLU A 116 -2.90 22.26 1.86
C GLU A 116 -2.62 21.02 2.72
N ILE A 117 -3.55 20.08 2.78
CA ILE A 117 -3.52 18.92 3.69
C ILE A 117 -3.11 17.66 2.96
N CYS A 118 -3.59 17.47 1.74
CA CYS A 118 -3.30 16.29 0.92
C CYS A 118 -3.26 16.60 -0.57
N ALA A 119 -2.66 15.67 -1.30
CA ALA A 119 -2.74 15.55 -2.75
C ALA A 119 -3.23 14.16 -3.11
N VAL A 120 -4.05 14.05 -4.17
CA VAL A 120 -4.69 12.80 -4.58
C VAL A 120 -4.36 12.48 -6.03
N LEU A 121 -3.75 11.34 -6.26
CA LEU A 121 -3.52 10.75 -7.57
C LEU A 121 -4.58 9.67 -7.79
N HIS A 122 -5.40 9.82 -8.84
CA HIS A 122 -6.48 8.89 -9.19
C HIS A 122 -6.08 8.01 -10.36
N THR A 123 -6.37 6.70 -10.27
CA THR A 123 -6.18 5.75 -11.36
C THR A 123 -7.38 4.82 -11.50
N GLU A 124 -7.70 4.43 -12.75
CA GLU A 124 -8.71 3.44 -13.08
C GLU A 124 -8.06 2.33 -13.91
N LEU A 125 -8.13 1.10 -13.40
CA LEU A 125 -7.57 -0.08 -14.03
C LEU A 125 -8.66 -1.06 -14.45
N SER A 126 -8.36 -1.90 -15.42
CA SER A 126 -9.26 -2.98 -15.88
C SER A 126 -8.50 -4.27 -16.11
N TYR A 127 -9.18 -5.36 -15.83
CA TYR A 127 -8.75 -6.72 -16.14
C TYR A 127 -9.98 -7.54 -16.54
N GLU A 128 -10.02 -8.03 -17.77
CA GLU A 128 -11.18 -8.74 -18.33
C GLU A 128 -12.50 -7.98 -18.07
N SER A 129 -13.41 -8.53 -17.26
CA SER A 129 -14.68 -7.92 -16.89
C SER A 129 -14.62 -7.13 -15.56
N SER A 130 -13.48 -7.13 -14.90
CA SER A 130 -13.24 -6.54 -13.58
C SER A 130 -12.58 -5.16 -13.70
N SER A 131 -12.74 -4.35 -12.66
CA SER A 131 -12.12 -3.02 -12.59
C SER A 131 -11.65 -2.67 -11.19
N ILE A 132 -10.62 -1.82 -11.13
CA ILE A 132 -10.12 -1.21 -9.90
C ILE A 132 -10.11 0.30 -10.08
N GLU A 133 -10.67 1.02 -9.11
CA GLU A 133 -10.49 2.46 -8.94
C GLU A 133 -9.64 2.69 -7.70
N GLN A 134 -8.60 3.53 -7.80
CA GLN A 134 -7.71 3.78 -6.69
C GLN A 134 -7.33 5.25 -6.60
N ASP A 135 -7.40 5.76 -5.36
CA ASP A 135 -6.89 7.07 -4.98
C ASP A 135 -5.63 6.88 -4.12
N ILE A 136 -4.49 7.36 -4.61
CA ILE A 136 -3.25 7.45 -3.83
C ILE A 136 -3.23 8.81 -3.15
N VAL A 137 -3.33 8.82 -1.81
CA VAL A 137 -3.49 10.04 -1.01
C VAL A 137 -2.20 10.33 -0.26
N PHE A 138 -1.51 11.38 -0.66
CA PHE A 138 -0.31 11.89 0.02
C PHE A 138 -0.71 12.97 1.03
N PHE A 139 -0.21 12.88 2.26
CA PHE A 139 -0.53 13.82 3.34
C PHE A 139 0.62 14.78 3.65
N ALA A 140 0.29 16.03 4.02
CA ALA A 140 1.30 17.02 4.40
C ALA A 140 1.89 16.77 5.81
N HIS A 141 1.14 16.11 6.70
CA HIS A 141 1.46 16.01 8.13
C HIS A 141 2.00 14.64 8.57
N THR A 142 1.95 13.62 7.72
CA THR A 142 2.51 12.29 7.99
C THR A 142 3.30 11.77 6.79
N ARG A 143 4.27 10.90 7.05
CA ARG A 143 5.05 10.20 6.03
C ARG A 143 4.26 9.07 5.36
N ARG A 144 3.23 8.55 6.05
CA ARG A 144 2.31 7.57 5.50
C ARG A 144 1.52 8.16 4.33
N PHE A 145 1.32 7.39 3.28
CA PHE A 145 0.35 7.70 2.23
C PHE A 145 -0.49 6.49 1.91
N ASP A 146 -1.75 6.74 1.62
CA ASP A 146 -2.80 5.73 1.55
C ASP A 146 -3.18 5.39 0.11
N PHE A 147 -3.47 4.13 -0.15
CA PHE A 147 -4.06 3.60 -1.37
C PHE A 147 -5.51 3.21 -1.09
N LYS A 148 -6.45 4.13 -1.32
CA LYS A 148 -7.88 3.88 -1.16
C LYS A 148 -8.40 3.20 -2.40
N THR A 149 -8.75 1.94 -2.28
CA THR A 149 -8.98 1.05 -3.41
C THR A 149 -10.40 0.51 -3.41
N LYS A 150 -11.08 0.62 -4.56
CA LYS A 150 -12.36 0.02 -4.86
C LYS A 150 -12.19 -0.99 -5.98
N ILE A 151 -12.63 -2.23 -5.75
CA ILE A 151 -12.51 -3.33 -6.69
C ILE A 151 -13.92 -3.82 -7.03
N ASP A 152 -14.31 -3.83 -8.31
CA ASP A 152 -15.47 -4.57 -8.82
C ASP A 152 -14.97 -5.83 -9.51
N TRP A 153 -14.96 -6.96 -8.78
CA TRP A 153 -14.34 -8.21 -9.21
C TRP A 153 -15.37 -9.20 -9.75
N LYS A 154 -15.08 -9.83 -10.89
CA LYS A 154 -15.99 -10.75 -11.59
C LYS A 154 -15.33 -12.04 -12.04
N GLU A 155 -14.00 -12.12 -11.92
CA GLU A 155 -13.24 -13.28 -12.39
C GLU A 155 -13.22 -14.40 -11.34
N GLU A 156 -12.86 -15.60 -11.78
CA GLU A 156 -12.77 -16.81 -10.98
C GLU A 156 -11.34 -17.32 -10.91
N GLN A 157 -11.00 -17.99 -9.81
CA GLN A 157 -9.70 -18.64 -9.62
C GLN A 157 -8.51 -17.69 -9.88
N GLN A 158 -8.63 -16.49 -9.34
CA GLN A 158 -7.62 -15.44 -9.44
C GLN A 158 -7.25 -14.96 -8.03
N LEU A 159 -6.00 -14.62 -7.85
CA LEU A 159 -5.46 -13.96 -6.67
C LEU A 159 -4.89 -12.61 -7.09
N VAL A 160 -5.37 -11.53 -6.47
CA VAL A 160 -4.95 -10.17 -6.80
C VAL A 160 -4.06 -9.63 -5.70
N LYS A 161 -2.90 -9.12 -6.08
CA LYS A 161 -1.93 -8.56 -5.13
C LYS A 161 -1.52 -7.15 -5.53
N ALA A 162 -1.19 -6.34 -4.50
CA ALA A 162 -0.41 -5.12 -4.66
C ALA A 162 1.03 -5.41 -4.23
N GLU A 163 1.98 -5.19 -5.11
CA GLU A 163 3.39 -5.51 -4.88
C GLU A 163 4.26 -4.24 -4.81
N PHE A 164 5.22 -4.27 -3.90
CA PHE A 164 6.20 -3.21 -3.68
C PHE A 164 7.60 -3.80 -3.68
N HIS A 165 8.39 -3.39 -4.66
CA HIS A 165 9.81 -3.76 -4.76
C HIS A 165 10.65 -2.66 -4.12
N LEU A 166 11.20 -2.94 -2.94
CA LEU A 166 11.82 -1.94 -2.07
C LEU A 166 13.36 -2.01 -2.13
N ASP A 167 14.02 -0.87 -2.02
CA ASP A 167 15.48 -0.82 -1.85
C ASP A 167 15.83 -0.88 -0.34
N VAL A 168 15.49 -1.99 0.31
CA VAL A 168 15.77 -2.27 1.73
C VAL A 168 16.37 -3.66 1.86
N MET A 169 17.56 -3.76 2.41
CA MET A 169 18.27 -5.02 2.56
C MET A 169 18.16 -5.55 3.98
N THR A 170 17.27 -6.51 4.20
CA THR A 170 17.08 -7.15 5.49
C THR A 170 16.87 -8.66 5.35
N ARG A 171 17.21 -9.42 6.39
CA ARG A 171 16.99 -10.88 6.42
C ARG A 171 15.68 -11.29 7.07
N THR A 172 15.04 -10.37 7.75
CA THR A 172 13.78 -10.59 8.46
C THR A 172 12.83 -9.44 8.24
N ALA A 173 11.54 -9.76 8.13
CA ALA A 173 10.43 -8.82 8.16
C ALA A 173 9.76 -8.86 9.52
N ALA A 174 9.41 -7.71 10.08
CA ALA A 174 8.57 -7.62 11.25
C ALA A 174 7.10 -7.70 10.83
N CYS A 175 6.39 -8.74 11.26
CA CYS A 175 4.99 -8.99 10.92
C CYS A 175 4.12 -8.89 12.16
N GLU A 176 3.10 -8.07 12.16
CA GLU A 176 2.16 -8.01 13.27
C GLU A 176 1.36 -9.32 13.36
N ILE A 177 1.23 -9.81 14.59
CA ILE A 177 0.38 -10.95 14.98
C ILE A 177 -0.51 -10.52 16.15
N PRO A 178 -1.54 -11.31 16.55
CA PRO A 178 -2.31 -11.00 17.74
C PRO A 178 -1.41 -10.79 18.96
N TYR A 179 -1.50 -9.58 19.54
CA TYR A 179 -0.77 -9.16 20.73
C TYR A 179 0.76 -9.08 20.62
N GLY A 180 1.31 -9.03 19.41
CA GLY A 180 2.75 -8.92 19.25
C GLY A 180 3.22 -8.75 17.82
N VAL A 181 4.52 -8.90 17.65
CA VAL A 181 5.21 -8.86 16.35
C VAL A 181 6.10 -10.09 16.25
N MET A 182 6.06 -10.75 15.12
CA MET A 182 6.91 -11.90 14.79
C MET A 182 7.87 -11.52 13.67
N GLU A 183 9.12 -11.87 13.82
CA GLU A 183 10.10 -11.80 12.73
C GLU A 183 9.97 -13.02 11.83
N ARG A 184 9.86 -12.78 10.51
CA ARG A 184 9.82 -13.81 9.49
C ARG A 184 10.96 -13.64 8.51
N PRO A 185 11.58 -14.75 8.01
CA PRO A 185 12.67 -14.64 7.04
C PRO A 185 12.17 -14.04 5.72
N THR A 186 12.99 -13.18 5.13
CA THR A 186 12.74 -12.64 3.79
C THR A 186 13.30 -13.54 2.69
N HIS A 187 14.14 -14.53 3.04
CA HIS A 187 14.81 -15.42 2.10
C HIS A 187 14.26 -16.86 2.17
N ARG A 188 14.46 -17.63 1.11
CA ARG A 188 13.94 -19.00 0.94
C ARG A 188 15.04 -20.06 0.83
N ASN A 189 16.06 -20.00 1.71
CA ASN A 189 17.25 -20.85 1.63
C ASN A 189 17.00 -22.31 2.01
N THR A 190 16.04 -22.56 2.90
CA THR A 190 15.68 -23.91 3.36
C THR A 190 14.30 -24.32 2.84
N SER A 191 13.98 -25.62 2.91
CA SER A 191 12.63 -26.12 2.56
C SER A 191 11.54 -25.53 3.47
N TRP A 192 11.84 -25.29 4.75
CA TRP A 192 10.96 -24.65 5.70
C TRP A 192 10.62 -23.22 5.29
N GLN A 193 11.64 -22.44 4.91
CA GLN A 193 11.46 -21.06 4.45
C GLN A 193 10.72 -21.00 3.11
N ARG A 194 11.01 -21.93 2.18
CA ARG A 194 10.28 -22.04 0.93
C ARG A 194 8.80 -22.37 1.11
N ALA A 195 8.45 -23.11 2.17
CA ALA A 195 7.06 -23.40 2.49
C ALA A 195 6.28 -22.19 3.04
N GLN A 196 6.99 -21.12 3.42
CA GLN A 196 6.41 -19.86 3.91
C GLN A 196 6.32 -18.80 2.80
N PHE A 197 5.97 -19.21 1.58
CA PHE A 197 5.85 -18.32 0.43
C PHE A 197 4.67 -17.34 0.54
N GLU A 198 3.62 -17.70 1.28
CA GLU A 198 2.54 -16.84 1.75
C GLU A 198 2.45 -16.89 3.26
N MET A 199 2.11 -15.79 3.88
CA MET A 199 2.02 -15.67 5.32
C MET A 199 0.88 -14.76 5.75
N CYS A 200 0.41 -14.93 6.97
CA CYS A 200 -0.53 -14.04 7.60
C CYS A 200 0.22 -13.00 8.44
N ALA A 201 -0.07 -11.73 8.21
CA ALA A 201 0.23 -10.64 9.11
C ALA A 201 -1.03 -9.78 9.27
N HIS A 202 -1.16 -9.07 10.40
CA HIS A 202 -2.34 -8.25 10.63
C HIS A 202 -2.20 -6.87 10.00
N ARG A 203 -2.15 -5.82 10.80
CA ARG A 203 -2.21 -4.44 10.30
C ARG A 203 -0.95 -3.97 9.58
N PHE A 204 0.20 -4.62 9.80
CA PHE A 204 1.43 -4.23 9.12
C PHE A 204 2.43 -5.36 8.90
N VAL A 205 3.25 -5.14 7.88
CA VAL A 205 4.53 -5.81 7.62
C VAL A 205 5.58 -4.72 7.43
N ASP A 206 6.73 -4.88 8.04
CA ASP A 206 7.84 -3.93 7.97
C ASP A 206 9.14 -4.60 7.55
N LEU A 207 9.85 -3.97 6.61
CA LEU A 207 11.22 -4.27 6.26
C LEU A 207 12.11 -3.14 6.76
N SER A 208 12.99 -3.43 7.71
CA SER A 208 13.95 -2.45 8.24
C SER A 208 15.39 -2.93 8.11
N GLU A 209 16.26 -2.03 7.72
CA GLU A 209 17.71 -2.12 7.78
C GLU A 209 18.26 -1.07 8.76
N PRO A 210 19.56 -1.04 9.09
CA PRO A 210 20.09 -0.03 9.99
C PRO A 210 19.81 1.41 9.52
N GLY A 211 18.93 2.10 10.25
CA GLY A 211 18.61 3.51 10.04
C GLY A 211 17.49 3.82 9.07
N PHE A 212 16.92 2.83 8.37
CA PHE A 212 15.82 3.04 7.42
C PHE A 212 14.92 1.82 7.30
N GLY A 213 13.63 2.05 7.09
CA GLY A 213 12.66 0.97 6.87
C GLY A 213 11.45 1.43 6.05
N VAL A 214 10.65 0.46 5.67
CA VAL A 214 9.39 0.67 4.95
C VAL A 214 8.34 -0.28 5.52
N ALA A 215 7.27 0.28 6.05
CA ALA A 215 6.11 -0.46 6.51
C ALA A 215 5.00 -0.45 5.45
N LEU A 216 4.41 -1.61 5.19
CA LEU A 216 3.16 -1.77 4.45
C LEU A 216 2.05 -2.02 5.46
N LEU A 217 1.08 -1.11 5.51
CA LEU A 217 -0.05 -1.10 6.44
C LEU A 217 -1.32 -1.51 5.71
N ASN A 218 -2.31 -2.08 6.41
CA ASN A 218 -3.61 -2.41 5.81
C ASN A 218 -4.74 -2.39 6.84
N ASP A 219 -5.97 -2.25 6.36
CA ASP A 219 -7.19 -2.15 7.16
C ASP A 219 -7.97 -3.48 7.32
N GLY A 220 -7.36 -4.62 6.98
CA GLY A 220 -8.01 -5.92 7.14
C GLY A 220 -7.67 -6.95 6.08
N ARG A 221 -6.57 -6.76 5.34
CA ARG A 221 -6.04 -7.73 4.39
C ARG A 221 -4.82 -8.42 4.99
N TYR A 222 -4.93 -9.71 5.33
CA TYR A 222 -3.94 -10.40 6.14
C TYR A 222 -3.00 -11.30 5.34
N GLY A 223 -3.27 -11.52 4.06
CA GLY A 223 -2.41 -12.33 3.18
C GLY A 223 -1.23 -11.53 2.67
N HIS A 224 -0.01 -11.99 2.93
CA HIS A 224 1.21 -11.34 2.48
C HIS A 224 2.18 -12.35 1.89
N SER A 225 2.91 -11.93 0.87
CA SER A 225 4.15 -12.58 0.44
C SER A 225 5.33 -11.67 0.71
N ILE A 226 6.43 -12.25 1.16
CA ILE A 226 7.70 -11.53 1.33
C ILE A 226 8.80 -12.37 0.72
N GLU A 227 9.54 -11.79 -0.22
CA GLU A 227 10.72 -12.42 -0.80
C GLU A 227 11.79 -11.35 -1.06
N ASP A 228 12.96 -11.55 -0.45
CA ASP A 228 14.05 -10.58 -0.41
C ASP A 228 13.56 -9.18 0.04
N SER A 229 13.47 -8.22 -0.85
CA SER A 229 13.01 -6.85 -0.59
C SER A 229 11.61 -6.57 -1.15
N THR A 230 10.91 -7.58 -1.67
CA THR A 230 9.56 -7.43 -2.20
C THR A 230 8.50 -7.80 -1.17
N ILE A 231 7.53 -6.92 -0.97
CA ILE A 231 6.33 -7.19 -0.17
C ILE A 231 5.12 -7.20 -1.09
N GLY A 232 4.34 -8.29 -1.07
CA GLY A 232 3.05 -8.37 -1.73
C GLY A 232 1.92 -8.46 -0.72
N LEU A 233 0.88 -7.62 -0.86
CA LEU A 233 -0.37 -7.67 -0.11
C LEU A 233 -1.45 -8.31 -0.96
N THR A 234 -2.08 -9.39 -0.50
CA THR A 234 -3.24 -9.98 -1.16
C THR A 234 -4.47 -9.10 -0.95
N LEU A 235 -5.03 -8.58 -2.02
CA LEU A 235 -6.22 -7.73 -2.00
C LEU A 235 -7.50 -8.59 -1.98
N LEU A 236 -7.54 -9.67 -2.78
CA LEU A 236 -8.61 -10.65 -2.80
C LEU A 236 -8.13 -11.98 -3.42
N THR A 237 -8.91 -13.06 -3.19
CA THR A 237 -8.80 -14.33 -3.89
C THR A 237 -10.18 -14.86 -4.22
N SER A 238 -10.45 -15.20 -5.50
CA SER A 238 -11.76 -15.56 -6.00
C SER A 238 -11.87 -17.08 -6.31
N GLY A 239 -11.81 -17.89 -5.27
CA GLY A 239 -12.06 -19.32 -5.37
C GLY A 239 -13.51 -19.64 -5.78
N ILE A 240 -13.73 -20.86 -6.31
CA ILE A 240 -15.07 -21.30 -6.75
C ILE A 240 -15.67 -22.40 -5.88
N PHE A 241 -14.92 -22.97 -4.95
CA PHE A 241 -15.36 -24.02 -4.06
C PHE A 241 -14.97 -23.73 -2.59
N PRO A 242 -15.88 -23.87 -1.63
CA PRO A 242 -17.24 -24.42 -1.71
C PRO A 242 -18.31 -23.45 -2.19
N PHE A 243 -17.98 -22.18 -2.36
CA PHE A 243 -18.92 -21.14 -2.81
C PHE A 243 -18.47 -20.56 -4.15
N PRO A 244 -19.24 -20.76 -5.26
CA PRO A 244 -18.82 -20.40 -6.61
C PRO A 244 -18.65 -18.90 -6.85
N ASP A 245 -19.29 -18.07 -6.02
CA ASP A 245 -19.23 -16.61 -6.13
C ASP A 245 -18.39 -15.97 -5.02
N ALA A 246 -17.46 -16.75 -4.43
CA ALA A 246 -16.57 -16.25 -3.40
C ALA A 246 -15.78 -15.04 -3.92
N ASP A 247 -15.78 -13.95 -3.12
CA ASP A 247 -15.10 -12.69 -3.38
C ASP A 247 -15.44 -11.97 -4.69
N LYS A 248 -16.48 -12.38 -5.41
CA LYS A 248 -17.05 -11.60 -6.51
C LYS A 248 -17.86 -10.42 -5.98
N GLY A 249 -17.78 -9.29 -6.66
CA GLY A 249 -18.52 -8.07 -6.35
C GLY A 249 -17.65 -6.89 -5.92
N LEU A 250 -18.25 -5.97 -5.18
CA LEU A 250 -17.59 -4.73 -4.77
C LEU A 250 -16.83 -4.92 -3.45
N HIS A 251 -15.56 -4.53 -3.47
CA HIS A 251 -14.70 -4.46 -2.31
C HIS A 251 -14.21 -3.02 -2.14
N GLU A 252 -14.20 -2.54 -0.92
CA GLU A 252 -13.54 -1.30 -0.52
C GLU A 252 -12.49 -1.64 0.54
N LEU A 253 -11.27 -1.17 0.34
CA LEU A 253 -10.16 -1.41 1.24
C LEU A 253 -9.14 -0.28 1.17
N THR A 254 -8.36 -0.13 2.21
CA THR A 254 -7.25 0.81 2.26
C THR A 254 -6.00 0.08 2.71
N TYR A 255 -4.91 0.31 2.02
CA TYR A 255 -3.57 -0.03 2.49
C TYR A 255 -2.69 1.21 2.37
N ALA A 256 -1.55 1.22 3.03
CA ALA A 256 -0.68 2.38 3.03
C ALA A 256 0.79 1.96 3.01
N LEU A 257 1.62 2.81 2.41
CA LEU A 257 3.07 2.68 2.50
C LEU A 257 3.61 3.78 3.40
N MET A 258 4.55 3.42 4.26
CA MET A 258 5.19 4.32 5.19
C MET A 258 6.71 4.08 5.23
N PRO A 259 7.48 4.72 4.35
CA PRO A 259 8.93 4.80 4.53
C PRO A 259 9.27 5.57 5.79
N HIS A 260 10.28 5.13 6.54
CA HIS A 260 10.61 5.74 7.83
C HIS A 260 12.10 5.63 8.18
N MET A 261 12.55 6.50 9.08
CA MET A 261 13.86 6.41 9.68
C MET A 261 13.85 5.41 10.84
N GLY A 262 14.98 4.75 11.07
CA GLY A 262 15.11 3.76 12.15
C GLY A 262 14.36 2.45 11.87
N ASP A 263 14.02 1.73 12.95
CA ASP A 263 13.20 0.51 12.86
C ASP A 263 11.70 0.82 13.08
N TRP A 264 10.84 -0.19 12.92
CA TRP A 264 9.39 -0.06 13.08
C TRP A 264 8.95 0.42 14.47
N ARG A 265 9.77 0.20 15.53
CA ARG A 265 9.49 0.66 16.89
C ARG A 265 9.78 2.15 17.04
N GLU A 266 10.94 2.58 16.54
CA GLU A 266 11.37 3.99 16.55
C GLU A 266 10.44 4.85 15.69
N ALA A 267 9.94 4.31 14.59
CA ALA A 267 9.01 4.97 13.68
C ALA A 267 7.54 4.94 14.14
N ASN A 268 7.23 4.30 15.26
CA ASN A 268 5.85 4.15 15.77
C ASN A 268 4.87 3.49 14.77
N VAL A 269 5.34 2.52 13.99
CA VAL A 269 4.52 1.85 12.95
C VAL A 269 3.23 1.25 13.53
N VAL A 270 3.27 0.72 14.76
CA VAL A 270 2.08 0.17 15.45
C VAL A 270 0.97 1.21 15.63
N GLN A 271 1.33 2.46 15.96
CA GLN A 271 0.39 3.57 16.14
C GLN A 271 -0.16 4.04 14.78
N GLU A 272 0.68 4.12 13.76
CA GLU A 272 0.28 4.52 12.40
C GLU A 272 -0.61 3.47 11.71
N ALA A 273 -0.53 2.21 12.13
CA ALA A 273 -1.33 1.10 11.64
C ALA A 273 -2.69 0.95 12.36
N GLY A 274 -2.98 1.82 13.36
CA GLY A 274 -4.17 1.75 14.23
C GLY A 274 -5.38 2.52 13.75
#